data_4d4beebe2cb9c34146916d187f2c9c7c
#
_entry.id   4d4beebe2cb9c34146916d187f2c9c7c
#
_cell.length_a   1.000
_cell.length_b   1.000
_cell.length_c   1.000
_cell.angle_alpha   90.00
_cell.angle_beta   90.00
_cell.angle_gamma   90.00
#
_symmetry.space_group_name_H-M   'P 1'
#
loop_
_entity.id
_entity.type
_entity.pdbx_description
1 polymer ?
#
loop_
_entity_poly.entity_id
_entity_poly.type
_entity_poly.pdbx_seq_one_letter_code
_entity_poly.pdbx_strand_id
1 'polypeptide(L)'
;GKTSLALAMGQLLAREEKLLFITLDTFTGFSGLLDEQWKRDLSDLIYYYKQGRFHGLQLNSVIYYLGDMAWLPPIRFPDDYNQITSEEMADFLLKILEEGGYGTLVLDIGNYGRQVLPLLEICQAVYMPIREDAVSRAKLQEFEQYVEKSGKKTVAGKFHKIHVPMVTGMKRMEHFPQEL
;
A
#
# COMPACT_ATOMS: atom_id res chain seq x y z
N GLY A 1 -8.00 10.69 -0.99
CA GLY A 1 -7.48 10.03 -2.17
C GLY A 1 -7.25 8.54 -1.98
N LYS A 2 -6.30 7.97 -2.72
CA LYS A 2 -5.97 6.52 -2.64
C LYS A 2 -5.61 6.10 -1.21
N THR A 3 -4.66 6.78 -0.61
CA THR A 3 -4.19 6.51 0.75
C THR A 3 -5.31 6.58 1.80
N SER A 4 -6.20 7.59 1.70
CA SER A 4 -7.34 7.71 2.63
C SER A 4 -8.32 6.54 2.49
N LEU A 5 -8.56 6.08 1.25
CA LEU A 5 -9.39 4.90 1.00
C LEU A 5 -8.73 3.64 1.57
N ALA A 6 -7.44 3.44 1.29
CA ALA A 6 -6.69 2.28 1.76
C ALA A 6 -6.64 2.21 3.29
N LEU A 7 -6.41 3.34 3.96
CA LEU A 7 -6.42 3.44 5.42
C LEU A 7 -7.81 3.11 5.99
N ALA A 8 -8.88 3.70 5.43
CA ALA A 8 -10.23 3.41 5.89
C ALA A 8 -10.62 1.94 5.70
N MET A 9 -10.28 1.35 4.55
CA MET A 9 -10.48 -0.08 4.31
C MET A 9 -9.68 -0.94 5.29
N GLY A 10 -8.40 -0.60 5.51
CA GLY A 10 -7.54 -1.30 6.44
C GLY A 10 -8.09 -1.30 7.86
N GLN A 11 -8.54 -0.13 8.34
CA GLN A 11 -9.12 -0.01 9.69
C GLN A 11 -10.44 -0.78 9.84
N LEU A 12 -11.28 -0.81 8.81
CA LEU A 12 -12.52 -1.58 8.83
C LEU A 12 -12.25 -3.10 8.88
N LEU A 13 -11.36 -3.58 8.02
CA LEU A 13 -11.01 -5.00 7.94
C LEU A 13 -10.26 -5.49 9.19
N ALA A 14 -9.40 -4.63 9.78
CA ALA A 14 -8.64 -4.98 10.98
C ALA A 14 -9.51 -5.30 12.21
N ARG A 15 -10.79 -4.94 12.19
CA ARG A 15 -11.76 -5.31 13.25
C ARG A 15 -12.20 -6.78 13.17
N GLU A 16 -12.05 -7.40 12.02
CA GLU A 16 -12.56 -8.75 11.75
C GLU A 16 -11.41 -9.76 11.59
N GLU A 17 -10.24 -9.31 11.15
CA GLU A 17 -9.11 -10.19 10.86
C GLU A 17 -7.75 -9.53 11.16
N LYS A 18 -6.73 -10.36 11.34
CA LYS A 18 -5.35 -9.89 11.51
C LYS A 18 -4.82 -9.35 10.18
N LEU A 19 -4.72 -8.04 10.09
CA LEU A 19 -4.38 -7.30 8.87
C LEU A 19 -3.09 -6.50 9.06
N LEU A 20 -2.32 -6.39 7.98
CA LEU A 20 -1.18 -5.48 7.89
C LEU A 20 -1.40 -4.47 6.76
N PHE A 21 -1.26 -3.19 7.09
CA PHE A 21 -1.26 -2.09 6.12
C PHE A 21 0.17 -1.72 5.73
N ILE A 22 0.45 -1.61 4.43
CA ILE A 22 1.72 -1.14 3.89
C ILE A 22 1.46 -0.10 2.81
N THR A 23 2.11 1.05 2.89
CA THR A 23 2.15 1.99 1.77
C THR A 23 3.50 1.90 1.06
N LEU A 24 3.41 1.83 -0.27
CA LEU A 24 4.57 1.85 -1.15
C LEU A 24 4.73 3.21 -1.86
N ASP A 25 4.01 4.22 -1.40
CA ASP A 25 4.15 5.59 -1.92
C ASP A 25 5.44 6.23 -1.40
N THR A 26 6.05 7.07 -2.23
CA THR A 26 7.39 7.62 -1.97
C THR A 26 7.37 8.73 -0.92
N PHE A 27 6.34 9.57 -0.90
CA PHE A 27 6.20 10.70 0.01
C PHE A 27 4.82 10.68 0.67
N THR A 28 4.68 9.86 1.69
CA THR A 28 3.38 9.58 2.32
C THR A 28 2.89 10.69 3.23
N GLY A 29 3.79 11.50 3.78
CA GLY A 29 3.45 12.50 4.80
C GLY A 29 3.07 11.90 6.17
N PHE A 30 3.18 10.60 6.37
CA PHE A 30 2.74 9.93 7.60
C PHE A 30 3.48 10.42 8.85
N SER A 31 4.77 10.75 8.75
CA SER A 31 5.54 11.30 9.87
C SER A 31 4.96 12.59 10.44
N GLY A 32 4.37 13.43 9.56
CA GLY A 32 3.69 14.65 9.98
C GLY A 32 2.23 14.46 10.39
N LEU A 33 1.57 13.40 9.86
CA LEU A 33 0.15 13.14 10.14
C LEU A 33 -0.06 12.35 11.43
N LEU A 34 0.87 11.45 11.77
CA LEU A 34 0.75 10.57 12.93
C LEU A 34 1.48 11.10 14.17
N ASP A 35 2.21 12.22 14.03
CA ASP A 35 3.07 12.80 15.09
C ASP A 35 4.01 11.76 15.74
N GLU A 36 4.39 10.74 14.96
CA GLU A 36 5.25 9.64 15.40
C GLU A 36 6.59 9.65 14.64
N GLN A 37 7.66 9.42 15.38
CA GLN A 37 8.98 9.17 14.81
C GLN A 37 9.31 7.68 14.97
N TRP A 38 9.22 6.93 13.88
CA TRP A 38 9.67 5.55 13.87
C TRP A 38 11.18 5.46 13.58
N LYS A 39 11.84 4.53 14.26
CA LYS A 39 13.29 4.31 14.12
C LYS A 39 13.61 3.37 12.98
N ARG A 40 12.71 2.45 12.67
CA ARG A 40 12.84 1.41 11.64
C ARG A 40 11.65 1.46 10.71
N ASP A 41 11.88 1.07 9.46
CA ASP A 41 10.87 1.11 8.41
C ASP A 41 11.00 -0.09 7.44
N LEU A 42 10.28 -0.06 6.34
CA LEU A 42 10.29 -1.10 5.32
C LEU A 42 11.70 -1.34 4.74
N SER A 43 12.59 -0.32 4.70
CA SER A 43 13.95 -0.49 4.17
C SER A 43 14.79 -1.42 5.04
N ASP A 44 14.63 -1.38 6.37
CA ASP A 44 15.30 -2.32 7.28
C ASP A 44 14.91 -3.76 6.98
N LEU A 45 13.62 -4.00 6.70
CA LEU A 45 13.13 -5.34 6.39
C LEU A 45 13.59 -5.83 5.02
N ILE A 46 13.65 -4.93 4.02
CA ILE A 46 14.23 -5.24 2.70
C ILE A 46 15.70 -5.66 2.87
N TYR A 47 16.46 -4.96 3.70
CA TYR A 47 17.83 -5.35 3.99
C TYR A 47 17.93 -6.78 4.55
N TYR A 48 17.13 -7.14 5.54
CA TYR A 48 17.10 -8.50 6.07
C TYR A 48 16.66 -9.53 5.03
N TYR A 49 15.68 -9.18 4.19
CA TYR A 49 15.21 -10.05 3.10
C TYR A 49 16.33 -10.34 2.10
N LYS A 50 17.06 -9.33 1.64
CA LYS A 50 18.20 -9.46 0.70
C LYS A 50 19.35 -10.29 1.28
N GLN A 51 19.52 -10.31 2.60
CA GLN A 51 20.50 -11.13 3.29
C GLN A 51 20.01 -12.57 3.55
N GLY A 52 18.80 -12.92 3.18
CA GLY A 52 18.19 -14.22 3.51
C GLY A 52 17.94 -14.44 5.01
N ARG A 53 17.83 -13.37 5.77
CA ARG A 53 17.70 -13.38 7.24
C ARG A 53 16.37 -12.80 7.73
N PHE A 54 15.39 -12.63 6.83
CA PHE A 54 14.09 -12.13 7.19
C PHE A 54 13.25 -13.21 7.87
N HIS A 55 12.76 -12.90 9.05
CA HIS A 55 11.88 -13.75 9.87
C HIS A 55 10.85 -12.90 10.60
N GLY A 56 9.83 -13.53 11.18
CA GLY A 56 8.79 -12.86 11.95
C GLY A 56 9.28 -11.97 13.10
N LEU A 57 10.44 -12.28 13.71
CA LEU A 57 11.02 -11.43 14.76
C LEU A 57 11.46 -10.06 14.23
N GLN A 58 12.09 -10.00 13.06
CA GLN A 58 12.45 -8.73 12.42
C GLN A 58 11.21 -7.95 12.05
N LEU A 59 10.20 -8.61 11.48
CA LEU A 59 8.92 -7.99 11.14
C LEU A 59 8.28 -7.36 12.39
N ASN A 60 8.13 -8.10 13.46
CA ASN A 60 7.52 -7.61 14.71
C ASN A 60 8.27 -6.42 15.32
N SER A 61 9.58 -6.28 15.07
CA SER A 61 10.37 -5.16 15.57
C SER A 61 10.14 -3.84 14.83
N VAL A 62 9.39 -3.88 13.73
CA VAL A 62 9.12 -2.72 12.86
C VAL A 62 7.63 -2.43 12.72
N ILE A 63 6.76 -3.29 13.24
CA ILE A 63 5.32 -3.10 13.20
C ILE A 63 4.87 -2.07 14.24
N TYR A 64 4.01 -1.16 13.79
CA TYR A 64 3.28 -0.20 14.61
C TYR A 64 1.79 -0.49 14.52
N TYR A 65 0.99 0.18 15.34
CA TYR A 65 -0.46 -0.01 15.37
C TYR A 65 -1.18 1.34 15.25
N LEU A 66 -2.22 1.37 14.43
CA LEU A 66 -3.17 2.47 14.34
C LEU A 66 -4.55 1.89 14.68
N GLY A 67 -4.97 2.02 15.94
CA GLY A 67 -6.08 1.24 16.48
C GLY A 67 -5.78 -0.26 16.41
N ASP A 68 -6.70 -1.05 15.84
CA ASP A 68 -6.52 -2.49 15.64
C ASP A 68 -5.68 -2.85 14.41
N MET A 69 -5.42 -1.89 13.54
CA MET A 69 -4.67 -2.09 12.31
C MET A 69 -3.16 -2.08 12.55
N ALA A 70 -2.50 -3.22 12.29
CA ALA A 70 -1.05 -3.23 12.19
C ALA A 70 -0.60 -2.49 10.93
N TRP A 71 0.44 -1.70 11.04
CA TRP A 71 1.01 -1.02 9.88
C TRP A 71 2.54 -1.02 9.92
N LEU A 72 3.11 -1.01 8.73
CA LEU A 72 4.55 -0.98 8.52
C LEU A 72 4.94 0.40 8.00
N PRO A 73 5.85 1.13 8.71
CA PRO A 73 6.30 2.43 8.25
C PRO A 73 6.89 2.39 6.84
N PRO A 74 6.54 3.37 6.00
CA PRO A 74 7.03 3.46 4.63
C PRO A 74 8.55 3.71 4.60
N ILE A 75 9.17 3.35 3.48
CA ILE A 75 10.56 3.70 3.19
C ILE A 75 10.72 5.22 3.32
N ARG A 76 11.71 5.63 4.12
CA ARG A 76 11.99 7.04 4.37
C ARG A 76 12.69 7.72 3.20
N PHE A 77 13.60 7.01 2.56
CA PHE A 77 14.38 7.53 1.44
C PHE A 77 14.01 6.80 0.15
N PRO A 78 13.51 7.52 -0.87
CA PRO A 78 13.07 6.90 -2.13
C PRO A 78 14.13 6.02 -2.81
N ASP A 79 15.40 6.37 -2.65
CA ASP A 79 16.52 5.62 -3.24
C ASP A 79 16.64 4.20 -2.69
N ASP A 80 16.10 3.92 -1.50
CA ASP A 80 16.11 2.58 -0.92
C ASP A 80 15.24 1.60 -1.72
N TYR A 81 14.25 2.09 -2.49
CA TYR A 81 13.51 1.26 -3.44
C TYR A 81 14.38 0.67 -4.56
N ASN A 82 15.52 1.29 -4.87
CA ASN A 82 16.44 0.78 -5.89
C ASN A 82 17.14 -0.51 -5.45
N GLN A 83 17.06 -0.88 -4.17
CA GLN A 83 17.67 -2.11 -3.63
C GLN A 83 16.86 -3.37 -3.96
N ILE A 84 15.61 -3.23 -4.40
CA ILE A 84 14.70 -4.35 -4.63
C ILE A 84 13.94 -4.17 -5.95
N THR A 85 13.86 -5.22 -6.76
CA THR A 85 13.01 -5.19 -7.96
C THR A 85 11.54 -5.34 -7.59
N SER A 86 10.65 -5.12 -8.53
CA SER A 86 9.21 -5.28 -8.27
C SER A 86 8.79 -6.72 -8.07
N GLU A 87 9.43 -7.63 -8.76
CA GLU A 87 9.25 -9.07 -8.60
C GLU A 87 9.71 -9.51 -7.21
N GLU A 88 10.91 -9.10 -6.80
CA GLU A 88 11.42 -9.35 -5.46
C GLU A 88 10.53 -8.71 -4.38
N MET A 89 10.00 -7.51 -4.63
CA MET A 89 9.06 -6.86 -3.70
C MET A 89 7.77 -7.67 -3.59
N ALA A 90 7.23 -8.18 -4.68
CA ALA A 90 6.04 -9.03 -4.65
C ALA A 90 6.27 -10.30 -3.82
N ASP A 91 7.39 -11.00 -4.04
CA ASP A 91 7.78 -12.18 -3.26
C ASP A 91 7.98 -11.84 -1.79
N PHE A 92 8.61 -10.70 -1.51
CA PHE A 92 8.85 -10.23 -0.15
C PHE A 92 7.54 -9.91 0.59
N LEU A 93 6.57 -9.28 -0.06
CA LEU A 93 5.26 -8.99 0.53
C LEU A 93 4.49 -10.27 0.88
N LEU A 94 4.56 -11.29 0.03
CA LEU A 94 3.98 -12.60 0.33
C LEU A 94 4.66 -13.25 1.54
N LYS A 95 5.99 -13.13 1.64
CA LYS A 95 6.74 -13.61 2.78
C LYS A 95 6.43 -12.85 4.07
N ILE A 96 6.21 -11.54 4.00
CA ILE A 96 5.72 -10.75 5.15
C ILE A 96 4.38 -11.27 5.65
N LEU A 97 3.47 -11.57 4.75
CA LEU A 97 2.14 -12.09 5.08
C LEU A 97 2.25 -13.44 5.80
N GLU A 98 3.07 -14.35 5.29
CA GLU A 98 3.30 -15.67 5.86
C GLU A 98 3.99 -15.58 7.24
N GLU A 99 5.16 -14.94 7.32
CA GLU A 99 5.97 -14.81 8.54
C GLU A 99 5.27 -14.03 9.66
N GLY A 100 4.43 -13.07 9.30
CA GLY A 100 3.62 -12.29 10.24
C GLY A 100 2.33 -13.00 10.67
N GLY A 101 1.92 -14.05 9.96
CA GLY A 101 0.65 -14.72 10.18
C GLY A 101 -0.54 -13.77 9.99
N TYR A 102 -0.45 -12.86 9.00
CA TYR A 102 -1.55 -11.97 8.62
C TYR A 102 -2.50 -12.67 7.65
N GLY A 103 -3.81 -12.49 7.87
CA GLY A 103 -4.84 -12.97 6.94
C GLY A 103 -4.94 -12.10 5.69
N THR A 104 -4.74 -10.79 5.88
CA THR A 104 -4.88 -9.79 4.82
C THR A 104 -3.74 -8.79 4.83
N LEU A 105 -3.32 -8.39 3.63
CA LEU A 105 -2.38 -7.31 3.38
C LEU A 105 -3.09 -6.22 2.57
N VAL A 106 -3.15 -5.01 3.09
CA VAL A 106 -3.63 -3.84 2.35
C VAL A 106 -2.43 -3.03 1.87
N LEU A 107 -2.32 -2.92 0.54
CA LEU A 107 -1.25 -2.17 -0.11
C LEU A 107 -1.78 -0.84 -0.63
N ASP A 108 -1.24 0.27 -0.13
CA ASP A 108 -1.43 1.58 -0.74
C ASP A 108 -0.33 1.81 -1.78
N ILE A 109 -0.69 1.73 -3.06
CA ILE A 109 0.22 1.88 -4.17
C ILE A 109 0.00 3.24 -4.82
N GLY A 110 0.95 4.14 -4.65
CA GLY A 110 0.93 5.48 -5.22
C GLY A 110 1.27 5.51 -6.70
N ASN A 111 2.43 6.01 -7.06
CA ASN A 111 2.88 6.16 -8.44
C ASN A 111 4.01 5.17 -8.75
N TYR A 112 3.67 3.95 -9.10
CA TYR A 112 4.63 2.85 -9.28
C TYR A 112 5.13 2.65 -10.72
N GLY A 113 4.64 3.42 -11.69
CA GLY A 113 5.08 3.33 -13.08
C GLY A 113 5.07 1.90 -13.63
N ARG A 114 6.15 1.52 -14.33
CA ARG A 114 6.28 0.19 -14.98
C ARG A 114 6.36 -0.97 -13.98
N GLN A 115 6.67 -0.69 -12.74
CA GLN A 115 6.96 -1.70 -11.71
C GLN A 115 5.72 -2.17 -10.96
N VAL A 116 4.53 -1.66 -11.30
CA VAL A 116 3.32 -2.01 -10.56
C VAL A 116 2.78 -3.42 -10.87
N LEU A 117 3.03 -3.95 -12.06
CA LEU A 117 2.39 -5.19 -12.52
C LEU A 117 2.67 -6.40 -11.62
N PRO A 118 3.91 -6.70 -11.19
CA PRO A 118 4.16 -7.82 -10.28
C PRO A 118 3.40 -7.70 -8.97
N LEU A 119 3.24 -6.47 -8.46
CA LEU A 119 2.47 -6.21 -7.24
C LEU A 119 0.97 -6.44 -7.44
N LEU A 120 0.41 -6.04 -8.60
CA LEU A 120 -0.99 -6.30 -8.93
C LEU A 120 -1.27 -7.78 -9.18
N GLU A 121 -0.28 -8.54 -9.65
CA GLU A 121 -0.42 -9.99 -9.85
C GLU A 121 -0.64 -10.74 -8.54
N ILE A 122 0.00 -10.35 -7.45
CA ILE A 122 -0.19 -10.97 -6.14
C ILE A 122 -1.47 -10.52 -5.42
N CYS A 123 -2.07 -9.38 -5.81
CA CYS A 123 -3.31 -8.91 -5.22
C CYS A 123 -4.49 -9.80 -5.62
N GLN A 124 -5.43 -10.00 -4.71
CA GLN A 124 -6.72 -10.64 -5.00
C GLN A 124 -7.73 -9.65 -5.61
N ALA A 125 -7.70 -8.41 -5.14
CA ALA A 125 -8.52 -7.31 -5.62
C ALA A 125 -7.70 -6.01 -5.71
N VAL A 126 -8.03 -5.15 -6.67
CA VAL A 126 -7.38 -3.86 -6.89
C VAL A 126 -8.44 -2.77 -6.90
N TYR A 127 -8.51 -1.98 -5.85
CA TYR A 127 -9.47 -0.89 -5.73
C TYR A 127 -8.90 0.40 -6.31
N MET A 128 -9.60 0.95 -7.29
CA MET A 128 -9.16 2.12 -8.05
C MET A 128 -10.11 3.30 -7.77
N PRO A 129 -9.76 4.23 -6.87
CA PRO A 129 -10.56 5.43 -6.66
C PRO A 129 -10.48 6.35 -7.88
N ILE A 130 -11.62 6.64 -8.47
CA ILE A 130 -11.76 7.42 -9.70
C ILE A 130 -12.45 8.74 -9.39
N ARG A 131 -11.93 9.81 -9.97
CA ARG A 131 -12.59 11.10 -10.04
C ARG A 131 -13.33 11.22 -11.37
N GLU A 132 -14.43 11.97 -11.38
CA GLU A 132 -15.25 12.16 -12.58
C GLU A 132 -14.68 13.18 -13.59
N ASP A 133 -13.51 13.74 -13.33
CA ASP A 133 -12.86 14.68 -14.26
C ASP A 133 -12.26 13.95 -15.48
N ALA A 134 -12.14 14.70 -16.60
CA ALA A 134 -11.67 14.16 -17.88
C ALA A 134 -10.22 13.62 -17.79
N VAL A 135 -9.35 14.27 -17.02
CA VAL A 135 -7.94 13.87 -16.86
C VAL A 135 -7.83 12.54 -16.12
N SER A 136 -8.57 12.39 -15.03
CA SER A 136 -8.61 11.13 -14.27
C SER A 136 -9.12 9.96 -15.10
N ARG A 137 -10.15 10.19 -15.92
CA ARG A 137 -10.67 9.16 -16.84
C ARG A 137 -9.63 8.78 -17.91
N ALA A 138 -8.97 9.78 -18.52
CA ALA A 138 -7.93 9.52 -19.52
C ALA A 138 -6.76 8.71 -18.94
N LYS A 139 -6.25 9.07 -17.75
CA LYS A 139 -5.18 8.33 -17.06
C LYS A 139 -5.59 6.90 -16.74
N LEU A 140 -6.83 6.68 -16.30
CA LEU A 140 -7.33 5.35 -16.05
C LEU A 140 -7.37 4.52 -17.34
N GLN A 141 -7.87 5.07 -18.42
CA GLN A 141 -7.92 4.39 -19.71
C GLN A 141 -6.53 4.00 -20.22
N GLU A 142 -5.55 4.92 -20.11
CA GLU A 142 -4.16 4.63 -20.47
C GLU A 142 -3.58 3.50 -19.63
N PHE A 143 -3.86 3.50 -18.32
CA PHE A 143 -3.41 2.44 -17.42
C PHE A 143 -4.04 1.09 -17.77
N GLU A 144 -5.35 1.04 -18.01
CA GLU A 144 -6.04 -0.19 -18.43
C GLU A 144 -5.47 -0.74 -19.75
N GLN A 145 -5.24 0.13 -20.73
CA GLN A 145 -4.60 -0.26 -21.99
C GLN A 145 -3.17 -0.79 -21.78
N TYR A 146 -2.41 -0.18 -20.88
CA TYR A 146 -1.08 -0.66 -20.53
C TYR A 146 -1.13 -2.08 -19.94
N VAL A 147 -2.03 -2.32 -18.99
CA VAL A 147 -2.22 -3.66 -18.38
C VAL A 147 -2.63 -4.69 -19.44
N GLU A 148 -3.57 -4.34 -20.31
CA GLU A 148 -4.03 -5.22 -21.38
C GLU A 148 -2.90 -5.57 -22.37
N LYS A 149 -2.14 -4.57 -22.83
CA LYS A 149 -1.00 -4.76 -23.75
C LYS A 149 0.16 -5.54 -23.12
N SER A 150 0.29 -5.54 -21.78
CA SER A 150 1.30 -6.32 -21.08
C SER A 150 1.04 -7.84 -21.10
N GLY A 151 -0.12 -8.28 -21.60
CA GLY A 151 -0.54 -9.68 -21.59
C GLY A 151 -1.07 -10.19 -20.24
N LYS A 152 -1.14 -9.33 -19.22
CA LYS A 152 -1.57 -9.65 -17.86
C LYS A 152 -3.10 -9.55 -17.70
N LYS A 153 -3.85 -10.29 -18.53
CA LYS A 153 -5.34 -10.26 -18.54
C LYS A 153 -5.96 -10.57 -17.19
N THR A 154 -5.33 -11.43 -16.40
CA THR A 154 -5.80 -11.79 -15.06
C THR A 154 -5.78 -10.59 -14.10
N VAL A 155 -4.88 -9.64 -14.27
CA VAL A 155 -4.78 -8.42 -13.47
C VAL A 155 -5.97 -7.51 -13.74
N ALA A 156 -6.35 -7.33 -15.01
CA ALA A 156 -7.49 -6.49 -15.38
C ALA A 156 -8.81 -6.95 -14.74
N GLY A 157 -8.98 -8.28 -14.59
CA GLY A 157 -10.16 -8.86 -13.94
C GLY A 157 -10.30 -8.59 -12.44
N LYS A 158 -9.24 -8.08 -11.80
CA LYS A 158 -9.21 -7.74 -10.36
C LYS A 158 -9.59 -6.29 -10.06
N PHE A 159 -9.83 -5.48 -11.08
CA PHE A 159 -10.07 -4.04 -10.93
C PHE A 159 -11.48 -3.73 -10.46
N HIS A 160 -11.56 -3.04 -9.32
CA HIS A 160 -12.79 -2.49 -8.75
C HIS A 160 -12.72 -0.97 -8.77
N LYS A 161 -13.49 -0.36 -9.66
CA LYS A 161 -13.57 1.09 -9.82
C LYS A 161 -14.47 1.69 -8.75
N ILE A 162 -13.94 2.58 -7.91
CA ILE A 162 -14.69 3.27 -6.88
C ILE A 162 -14.80 4.75 -7.23
N HIS A 163 -16.01 5.22 -7.47
CA HIS A 163 -16.27 6.64 -7.68
C HIS A 163 -16.17 7.39 -6.36
N VAL A 164 -15.20 8.30 -6.25
CA VAL A 164 -15.03 9.15 -5.09
C VAL A 164 -15.73 10.47 -5.36
N PRO A 165 -16.84 10.79 -4.67
CA PRO A 165 -17.54 12.04 -4.87
C PRO A 165 -16.66 13.22 -4.48
N MET A 166 -16.70 14.30 -5.25
CA MET A 166 -16.11 15.57 -4.85
C MET A 166 -17.03 16.21 -3.81
N VAL A 167 -16.63 16.16 -2.55
CA VAL A 167 -17.31 16.91 -1.49
C VAL A 167 -16.74 18.31 -1.45
N THR A 168 -17.50 19.29 -1.94
CA THR A 168 -17.21 20.70 -1.77
C THR A 168 -17.57 21.11 -0.33
N GLY A 169 -16.61 21.61 0.43
CA GLY A 169 -16.88 22.16 1.77
C GLY A 169 -16.46 21.29 2.95
N MET A 170 -15.73 20.20 2.76
CA MET A 170 -15.11 19.51 3.90
C MET A 170 -14.11 20.43 4.60
N LYS A 171 -14.28 20.60 5.92
CA LYS A 171 -13.21 21.15 6.77
C LYS A 171 -11.96 20.29 6.55
N ARG A 172 -10.82 20.93 6.31
CA ARG A 172 -9.54 20.22 6.27
C ARG A 172 -9.37 19.48 7.59
N MET A 173 -9.15 18.17 7.52
CA MET A 173 -8.70 17.41 8.67
C MET A 173 -7.26 17.87 8.97
N GLU A 174 -7.07 18.52 10.09
CA GLU A 174 -5.75 18.98 10.54
C GLU A 174 -4.92 17.85 11.14
N HIS A 175 -5.60 16.81 11.65
CA HIS A 175 -4.99 15.61 12.20
C HIS A 175 -5.80 14.38 11.79
N PHE A 176 -5.15 13.24 11.66
CA PHE A 176 -5.83 11.95 11.53
C PHE A 176 -6.49 11.63 12.87
N PRO A 177 -7.79 11.31 12.90
CA PRO A 177 -8.38 10.81 14.13
C PRO A 177 -7.69 9.49 14.51
N GLN A 178 -7.15 9.43 15.72
CA GLN A 178 -6.58 8.19 16.26
C GLN A 178 -7.66 7.15 16.58
N GLU A 179 -8.92 7.57 16.54
CA GLU A 179 -10.12 6.74 16.70
C GLU A 179 -11.11 7.07 15.59
N LEU A 180 -11.47 6.07 14.80
CA LEU A 180 -12.66 6.03 13.95
C LEU A 180 -13.63 5.00 14.48
#